data_9d849be5ea50efd6a5e83672eac3a5d1
#
_entry.id   9d849be5ea50efd6a5e83672eac3a5d1
#
_cell.length_a   1.000
_cell.length_b   1.000
_cell.length_c   1.000
_cell.angle_alpha   90.00
_cell.angle_beta   90.00
_cell.angle_gamma   90.00
#
_symmetry.space_group_name_H-M   'P 1'
#
loop_
_entity.id
_entity.type
_entity.pdbx_description
1 polymer ?
#
loop_
_entity_poly.entity_id
_entity_poly.type
_entity_poly.pdbx_seq_one_letter_code
_entity_poly.pdbx_strand_id
1 'polypeptide(L)'
;MRRTLVAGLLVLAAAQTTRTQPARTHDLALTPQHVHWGYYDARVAPVLRIASGDRVRVETMIAGGLQRVRLAGVSESEIPEALKAVELGVTERGPGAHPLTGPIFVEGAEPGDTLEVRILQIEFLHPFGVNAFAPGGGVIPDEFPYAHFRLLRWPSGADRVEFAPGVSLKLAPFFGSIGVAPPPLVGRISSRPPGWHGGNLDNKDLVVGSTLYLPVHVRGGLLSVGDGHAMQGDGEVTGTALETSLRGTFDVRVRKGQRLRWPRAETPSQYIAMGLHEDLDEATRLATREMIEFLVAEKGLSRDDAYVLCSLAADFHVTQAVDQTKGVHATMAKSIFK
;
A
#
# COMPACT_ATOMS: atom_id res chain seq x y z
N MET A 1 51.12 59.92 2.21
CA MET A 1 50.95 58.45 2.18
C MET A 1 49.92 58.09 3.23
N ARG A 2 48.67 57.81 2.81
CA ARG A 2 47.60 57.35 3.70
C ARG A 2 47.43 55.81 3.49
N ARG A 3 47.62 55.06 4.55
CA ARG A 3 47.42 53.59 4.56
C ARG A 3 45.98 53.30 4.94
N THR A 4 45.23 52.69 4.03
CA THR A 4 43.88 52.22 4.25
C THR A 4 43.95 50.78 4.79
N LEU A 5 43.47 50.53 6.01
CA LEU A 5 43.29 49.23 6.59
C LEU A 5 41.96 48.68 6.07
N VAL A 6 42.01 47.52 5.40
CA VAL A 6 40.84 46.76 5.05
C VAL A 6 40.64 45.68 6.14
N ALA A 7 39.56 45.84 6.91
CA ALA A 7 39.15 44.86 7.90
C ALA A 7 38.30 43.76 7.20
N GLY A 8 38.86 42.56 7.11
CA GLY A 8 38.13 41.39 6.60
C GLY A 8 37.18 40.84 7.68
N LEU A 9 35.88 40.83 7.40
CA LEU A 9 34.89 40.15 8.22
C LEU A 9 34.92 38.62 7.90
N LEU A 10 35.37 37.80 8.83
CA LEU A 10 35.20 36.36 8.78
C LEU A 10 33.76 36.02 9.23
N VAL A 11 32.92 35.57 8.30
CA VAL A 11 31.62 34.99 8.61
C VAL A 11 31.84 33.52 8.95
N LEU A 12 31.79 33.17 10.22
CA LEU A 12 31.73 31.78 10.68
C LEU A 12 30.32 31.23 10.37
N ALA A 13 30.21 30.38 9.36
CA ALA A 13 29.04 29.59 9.13
C ALA A 13 28.98 28.47 10.19
N ALA A 14 28.12 28.62 11.18
CA ALA A 14 27.82 27.55 12.14
C ALA A 14 27.08 26.44 11.42
N ALA A 15 27.76 25.32 11.18
CA ALA A 15 27.12 24.10 10.71
C ALA A 15 26.20 23.59 11.85
N GLN A 16 24.90 23.76 11.69
CA GLN A 16 23.90 23.13 12.57
C GLN A 16 23.94 21.62 12.32
N THR A 17 24.60 20.88 13.18
CA THR A 17 24.47 19.43 13.27
C THR A 17 23.06 19.13 13.73
N THR A 18 22.17 18.79 12.79
CA THR A 18 20.85 18.21 13.08
C THR A 18 21.07 16.89 13.82
N ARG A 19 20.93 16.93 15.13
CA ARG A 19 20.82 15.70 15.94
C ARG A 19 19.58 14.96 15.43
N THR A 20 19.77 13.85 14.73
CA THR A 20 18.68 12.92 14.42
C THR A 20 18.14 12.38 15.75
N GLN A 21 16.92 12.75 16.09
CA GLN A 21 16.21 12.10 17.20
C GLN A 21 16.08 10.60 16.89
N PRO A 22 16.20 9.71 17.90
CA PRO A 22 15.95 8.30 17.69
C PRO A 22 14.52 8.10 17.19
N ALA A 23 14.34 7.21 16.20
CA ALA A 23 13.05 6.87 15.65
C ALA A 23 12.06 6.43 16.75
N ARG A 24 10.91 7.05 16.82
CA ARG A 24 9.83 6.68 17.76
C ARG A 24 8.94 5.62 17.11
N THR A 25 8.31 4.80 17.93
CA THR A 25 7.25 3.89 17.49
C THR A 25 5.92 4.38 18.04
N HIS A 26 4.95 4.52 17.16
CA HIS A 26 3.58 4.92 17.48
C HIS A 26 2.64 3.74 17.25
N ASP A 27 1.60 3.63 18.08
CA ASP A 27 0.56 2.63 17.93
C ASP A 27 -0.72 3.27 17.40
N LEU A 28 -1.25 2.72 16.31
CA LEU A 28 -2.53 3.11 15.73
C LEU A 28 -3.45 1.88 15.75
N ALA A 29 -4.08 1.70 16.91
CA ALA A 29 -4.99 0.59 17.17
C ALA A 29 -6.27 0.73 16.33
N LEU A 30 -6.91 -0.39 16.02
CA LEU A 30 -8.18 -0.44 15.31
C LEU A 30 -9.33 0.05 16.20
N THR A 31 -9.73 1.31 15.99
CA THR A 31 -10.86 1.95 16.66
C THR A 31 -11.69 2.76 15.67
N PRO A 32 -12.97 3.07 15.97
CA PRO A 32 -13.78 3.91 15.09
C PRO A 32 -13.19 5.29 14.78
N GLN A 33 -12.44 5.86 15.71
CA GLN A 33 -11.79 7.17 15.57
C GLN A 33 -10.58 7.16 14.65
N HIS A 34 -10.01 5.98 14.41
CA HIS A 34 -8.81 5.80 13.59
C HIS A 34 -9.12 5.29 12.18
N VAL A 35 -10.39 5.06 11.85
CA VAL A 35 -10.80 4.47 10.57
C VAL A 35 -11.69 5.43 9.79
N HIS A 36 -11.38 5.61 8.52
CA HIS A 36 -12.31 6.10 7.51
C HIS A 36 -12.60 4.97 6.51
N TRP A 37 -13.79 4.94 5.93
CA TRP A 37 -14.25 3.76 5.21
C TRP A 37 -14.63 4.07 3.77
N GLY A 38 -13.98 3.41 2.81
CA GLY A 38 -14.39 3.37 1.42
C GLY A 38 -13.87 4.51 0.55
N TYR A 39 -12.96 5.36 1.04
CA TYR A 39 -12.47 6.50 0.28
C TYR A 39 -11.11 7.02 0.76
N TYR A 40 -10.43 7.77 -0.12
CA TYR A 40 -9.33 8.67 0.20
C TYR A 40 -9.77 10.11 -0.03
N ASP A 41 -9.44 11.04 0.89
CA ASP A 41 -9.84 12.45 0.81
C ASP A 41 -8.87 13.33 1.61
N ALA A 42 -8.35 14.38 0.99
CA ALA A 42 -7.45 15.33 1.64
C ALA A 42 -8.08 16.11 2.81
N ARG A 43 -9.41 16.10 2.93
CA ARG A 43 -10.17 16.77 4.00
C ARG A 43 -10.31 15.94 5.26
N VAL A 44 -9.98 14.65 5.22
CA VAL A 44 -9.98 13.82 6.43
C VAL A 44 -8.88 14.29 7.36
N ALA A 45 -9.28 14.65 8.59
CA ALA A 45 -8.30 15.07 9.59
C ALA A 45 -7.36 13.94 9.96
N PRO A 46 -6.04 14.18 10.07
CA PRO A 46 -5.11 13.13 10.47
C PRO A 46 -5.33 12.70 11.91
N VAL A 47 -5.36 11.38 12.14
CA VAL A 47 -5.54 10.77 13.46
C VAL A 47 -4.20 10.58 14.20
N LEU A 48 -3.10 10.68 13.47
CA LEU A 48 -1.74 10.57 14.00
C LEU A 48 -0.81 11.50 13.23
N ARG A 49 0.16 12.10 13.94
CA ARG A 49 1.27 12.87 13.36
C ARG A 49 2.58 12.22 13.77
N ILE A 50 3.47 12.02 12.79
CA ILE A 50 4.78 11.40 12.99
C ILE A 50 5.88 12.22 12.34
N ALA A 51 7.10 12.10 12.85
CA ALA A 51 8.28 12.61 12.18
C ALA A 51 8.74 11.64 11.06
N SER A 52 9.39 12.20 10.03
CA SER A 52 10.05 11.36 9.01
C SER A 52 11.11 10.45 9.65
N GLY A 53 10.99 9.14 9.44
CA GLY A 53 11.82 8.10 10.03
C GLY A 53 11.24 7.47 11.29
N ASP A 54 10.07 7.91 11.76
CA ASP A 54 9.33 7.22 12.80
C ASP A 54 8.72 5.91 12.29
N ARG A 55 8.37 5.03 13.23
CA ARG A 55 7.66 3.78 12.98
C ARG A 55 6.22 3.88 13.44
N VAL A 56 5.34 3.20 12.71
CA VAL A 56 3.93 3.10 13.10
C VAL A 56 3.51 1.64 13.06
N ARG A 57 2.88 1.18 14.15
CA ARG A 57 2.14 -0.10 14.17
C ARG A 57 0.67 0.21 13.90
N VAL A 58 0.16 -0.30 12.79
CA VAL A 58 -1.21 -0.04 12.33
C VAL A 58 -2.01 -1.33 12.38
N GLU A 59 -3.16 -1.32 13.01
CA GLU A 59 -4.13 -2.41 12.96
C GLU A 59 -5.22 -2.10 11.94
N THR A 60 -5.62 -3.10 11.14
CA THR A 60 -6.60 -2.94 10.07
C THR A 60 -7.78 -3.87 10.24
N MET A 61 -8.92 -3.47 9.72
CA MET A 61 -10.12 -4.29 9.64
C MET A 61 -10.20 -4.99 8.29
N ILE A 62 -10.69 -6.23 8.28
CA ILE A 62 -11.00 -6.99 7.06
C ILE A 62 -11.88 -6.18 6.10
N ALA A 63 -11.56 -6.21 4.80
CA ALA A 63 -12.35 -5.55 3.76
C ALA A 63 -13.79 -6.13 3.67
N GLY A 64 -14.74 -5.25 3.32
CA GLY A 64 -16.17 -5.60 3.30
C GLY A 64 -16.81 -5.75 4.68
N GLY A 65 -16.05 -5.59 5.76
CA GLY A 65 -16.57 -5.50 7.13
C GLY A 65 -17.20 -6.78 7.67
N LEU A 66 -17.99 -6.64 8.74
CA LEU A 66 -18.59 -7.77 9.45
C LEU A 66 -19.66 -8.50 8.63
N GLN A 67 -20.28 -7.87 7.65
CA GLN A 67 -21.23 -8.55 6.78
C GLN A 67 -20.55 -9.71 6.05
N ARG A 68 -19.36 -9.50 5.49
CA ARG A 68 -18.56 -10.54 4.84
C ARG A 68 -18.23 -11.69 5.81
N VAL A 69 -17.80 -11.34 7.01
CA VAL A 69 -17.42 -12.29 8.06
C VAL A 69 -18.60 -13.16 8.49
N ARG A 70 -19.77 -12.55 8.71
CA ARG A 70 -21.02 -13.25 9.08
C ARG A 70 -21.52 -14.17 7.97
N LEU A 71 -21.54 -13.69 6.73
CA LEU A 71 -21.96 -14.49 5.56
C LEU A 71 -21.03 -15.67 5.31
N ALA A 72 -19.77 -15.56 5.70
CA ALA A 72 -18.80 -16.67 5.66
C ALA A 72 -19.00 -17.69 6.80
N GLY A 73 -19.88 -17.44 7.77
CA GLY A 73 -20.20 -18.38 8.86
C GLY A 73 -19.30 -18.26 10.09
N VAL A 74 -18.68 -17.10 10.32
CA VAL A 74 -18.00 -16.82 11.61
C VAL A 74 -19.06 -16.46 12.63
N SER A 75 -19.03 -17.13 13.80
CA SER A 75 -19.98 -16.88 14.88
C SER A 75 -19.74 -15.53 15.56
N GLU A 76 -20.78 -14.91 16.12
CA GLU A 76 -20.67 -13.60 16.81
C GLU A 76 -19.65 -13.63 17.98
N SER A 77 -19.46 -14.77 18.60
CA SER A 77 -18.50 -14.96 19.70
C SER A 77 -17.04 -15.01 19.23
N GLU A 78 -16.81 -15.35 17.96
CA GLU A 78 -15.48 -15.39 17.34
C GLU A 78 -15.07 -14.01 16.77
N ILE A 79 -16.03 -13.11 16.56
CA ILE A 79 -15.75 -11.79 15.99
C ILE A 79 -15.14 -10.90 17.05
N PRO A 80 -13.90 -10.38 16.84
CA PRO A 80 -13.25 -9.49 17.79
C PRO A 80 -14.05 -8.22 18.07
N GLU A 81 -14.08 -7.78 19.31
CA GLU A 81 -14.83 -6.58 19.72
C GLU A 81 -14.38 -5.30 19.00
N ALA A 82 -13.08 -5.18 18.66
CA ALA A 82 -12.58 -4.06 17.90
C ALA A 82 -13.23 -3.94 16.50
N LEU A 83 -13.47 -5.08 15.83
CA LEU A 83 -14.17 -5.09 14.53
C LEU A 83 -15.62 -4.66 14.67
N LYS A 84 -16.30 -5.13 15.74
CA LYS A 84 -17.70 -4.73 16.04
C LYS A 84 -17.78 -3.24 16.33
N ALA A 85 -16.85 -2.72 17.13
CA ALA A 85 -16.80 -1.30 17.46
C ALA A 85 -16.62 -0.44 16.19
N VAL A 86 -15.70 -0.80 15.28
CA VAL A 86 -15.49 -0.08 14.02
C VAL A 86 -16.73 -0.16 13.11
N GLU A 87 -17.33 -1.35 12.96
CA GLU A 87 -18.54 -1.54 12.14
C GLU A 87 -19.69 -0.65 12.59
N LEU A 88 -19.88 -0.51 13.91
CA LEU A 88 -20.94 0.31 14.50
C LEU A 88 -20.60 1.80 14.55
N GLY A 89 -19.34 2.13 14.80
CA GLY A 89 -18.91 3.50 15.04
C GLY A 89 -18.57 4.29 13.77
N VAL A 90 -18.20 3.64 12.67
CA VAL A 90 -17.89 4.29 11.39
C VAL A 90 -19.15 4.28 10.53
N THR A 91 -19.96 5.33 10.65
CA THR A 91 -21.25 5.48 9.94
C THR A 91 -21.11 6.18 8.60
N GLU A 92 -20.13 7.08 8.44
CA GLU A 92 -19.84 7.73 7.17
C GLU A 92 -18.97 6.80 6.31
N ARG A 93 -19.56 6.28 5.23
CA ARG A 93 -18.88 5.37 4.30
C ARG A 93 -18.90 5.91 2.88
N GLY A 94 -17.76 5.79 2.20
CA GLY A 94 -17.63 6.08 0.77
C GLY A 94 -18.04 4.89 -0.10
N PRO A 95 -17.80 4.99 -1.41
CA PRO A 95 -18.24 3.98 -2.38
C PRO A 95 -17.37 2.72 -2.40
N GLY A 96 -16.20 2.71 -1.76
CA GLY A 96 -15.31 1.55 -1.70
C GLY A 96 -15.63 0.60 -0.55
N ALA A 97 -15.05 -0.59 -0.57
CA ALA A 97 -15.29 -1.63 0.43
C ALA A 97 -14.31 -1.60 1.62
N HIS A 98 -13.24 -0.81 1.55
CA HIS A 98 -12.09 -0.93 2.44
C HIS A 98 -12.19 0.01 3.65
N PRO A 99 -12.23 -0.52 4.89
CA PRO A 99 -11.92 0.26 6.09
C PRO A 99 -10.42 0.58 6.08
N LEU A 100 -10.09 1.86 6.12
CA LEU A 100 -8.71 2.35 6.06
C LEU A 100 -8.33 2.97 7.40
N THR A 101 -7.28 2.47 8.03
CA THR A 101 -6.74 3.02 9.28
C THR A 101 -5.78 4.17 8.95
N GLY A 102 -6.07 5.34 9.49
CA GLY A 102 -5.42 6.61 9.17
C GLY A 102 -6.43 7.76 9.12
N PRO A 103 -6.07 8.91 8.49
CA PRO A 103 -4.79 9.19 7.85
C PRO A 103 -3.67 9.54 8.85
N ILE A 104 -2.45 9.18 8.49
CA ILE A 104 -1.23 9.52 9.20
C ILE A 104 -0.56 10.71 8.51
N PHE A 105 -0.35 11.79 9.26
CA PHE A 105 0.37 12.97 8.78
C PHE A 105 1.87 12.78 9.03
N VAL A 106 2.68 12.85 7.98
CA VAL A 106 4.15 12.76 8.08
C VAL A 106 4.73 14.17 8.03
N GLU A 107 5.38 14.59 9.10
CA GLU A 107 5.96 15.94 9.21
C GLU A 107 7.03 16.15 8.12
N GLY A 108 6.96 17.32 7.49
CA GLY A 108 7.87 17.71 6.42
C GLY A 108 7.53 17.14 5.04
N ALA A 109 6.53 16.28 4.88
CA ALA A 109 6.09 15.85 3.55
C ALA A 109 5.31 16.96 2.85
N GLU A 110 5.73 17.32 1.65
CA GLU A 110 5.12 18.38 0.82
C GLU A 110 4.79 17.83 -0.58
N PRO A 111 3.82 18.40 -1.30
CA PRO A 111 3.51 18.00 -2.66
C PRO A 111 4.75 17.97 -3.56
N GLY A 112 4.96 16.85 -4.25
CA GLY A 112 6.13 16.61 -5.10
C GLY A 112 7.29 15.89 -4.40
N ASP A 113 7.16 15.60 -3.11
CA ASP A 113 8.02 14.63 -2.42
C ASP A 113 7.51 13.19 -2.65
N THR A 114 8.23 12.22 -2.12
CA THR A 114 7.82 10.81 -2.06
C THR A 114 7.80 10.33 -0.62
N LEU A 115 6.75 9.61 -0.22
CA LEU A 115 6.79 8.80 1.00
C LEU A 115 7.44 7.45 0.70
N GLU A 116 8.46 7.11 1.46
CA GLU A 116 9.05 5.78 1.55
C GLU A 116 8.41 5.05 2.72
N VAL A 117 7.68 3.98 2.43
CA VAL A 117 6.97 3.16 3.42
C VAL A 117 7.59 1.78 3.42
N ARG A 118 8.45 1.50 4.40
CA ARG A 118 9.11 0.20 4.55
C ARG A 118 8.30 -0.70 5.46
N ILE A 119 7.98 -1.90 5.02
CA ILE A 119 7.22 -2.91 5.75
C ILE A 119 8.19 -3.73 6.61
N LEU A 120 8.11 -3.56 7.93
CA LEU A 120 9.03 -4.20 8.87
C LEU A 120 8.46 -5.49 9.44
N GLN A 121 7.13 -5.56 9.66
CA GLN A 121 6.46 -6.69 10.27
C GLN A 121 5.00 -6.73 9.81
N ILE A 122 4.44 -7.93 9.66
CA ILE A 122 3.02 -8.17 9.43
C ILE A 122 2.58 -9.34 10.31
N GLU A 123 1.47 -9.16 11.04
CA GLU A 123 0.91 -10.13 11.97
C GLU A 123 -0.59 -10.28 11.74
N PHE A 124 -1.11 -11.49 11.86
CA PHE A 124 -2.55 -11.74 11.85
C PHE A 124 -3.18 -11.30 13.18
N LEU A 125 -4.27 -10.54 13.13
CA LEU A 125 -5.04 -10.19 14.33
C LEU A 125 -5.99 -11.30 14.78
N HIS A 126 -6.35 -12.18 13.84
CA HIS A 126 -7.15 -13.38 14.11
C HIS A 126 -6.80 -14.48 13.09
N PRO A 127 -7.03 -15.78 13.44
CA PRO A 127 -6.55 -16.89 12.63
C PRO A 127 -7.59 -17.36 11.60
N PHE A 128 -8.22 -16.44 10.88
CA PHE A 128 -9.13 -16.75 9.80
C PHE A 128 -9.10 -15.70 8.70
N GLY A 129 -9.55 -16.08 7.52
CA GLY A 129 -9.76 -15.17 6.40
C GLY A 129 -10.94 -15.64 5.54
N VAL A 130 -11.43 -14.71 4.73
CA VAL A 130 -12.60 -14.93 3.86
C VAL A 130 -12.27 -14.56 2.43
N ASN A 131 -12.39 -15.49 1.51
CA ASN A 131 -12.48 -15.17 0.08
C ASN A 131 -13.97 -15.15 -0.31
N ALA A 132 -14.35 -14.27 -1.22
CA ALA A 132 -15.71 -14.17 -1.69
C ALA A 132 -15.78 -13.75 -3.16
N PHE A 133 -16.83 -14.17 -3.83
CA PHE A 133 -17.28 -13.58 -5.08
C PHE A 133 -18.79 -13.32 -5.04
N ALA A 134 -19.26 -12.42 -5.88
CA ALA A 134 -20.65 -12.01 -5.93
C ALA A 134 -21.07 -11.78 -7.40
N PRO A 135 -22.39 -11.76 -7.70
CA PRO A 135 -22.88 -11.49 -9.04
C PRO A 135 -22.29 -10.22 -9.63
N GLY A 136 -21.79 -10.31 -10.86
CA GLY A 136 -21.15 -9.20 -11.57
C GLY A 136 -19.70 -8.89 -11.12
N GLY A 137 -19.15 -9.66 -10.16
CA GLY A 137 -17.77 -9.55 -9.69
C GLY A 137 -16.83 -10.57 -10.32
N GLY A 138 -15.52 -10.38 -10.13
CA GLY A 138 -14.50 -11.25 -10.69
C GLY A 138 -14.29 -11.09 -12.20
N VAL A 139 -13.44 -11.94 -12.78
CA VAL A 139 -13.05 -11.85 -14.20
C VAL A 139 -13.98 -12.63 -15.15
N ILE A 140 -14.80 -13.55 -14.61
CA ILE A 140 -15.77 -14.39 -15.37
C ILE A 140 -17.16 -14.35 -14.70
N PRO A 141 -17.77 -13.16 -14.56
CA PRO A 141 -18.99 -12.96 -13.77
C PRO A 141 -20.20 -13.75 -14.30
N ASP A 142 -20.26 -14.01 -15.61
CA ASP A 142 -21.37 -14.73 -16.23
C ASP A 142 -21.37 -16.23 -15.89
N GLU A 143 -20.21 -16.80 -15.55
CA GLU A 143 -20.09 -18.21 -15.14
C GLU A 143 -20.40 -18.40 -13.65
N PHE A 144 -20.27 -17.33 -12.85
CA PHE A 144 -20.53 -17.33 -11.40
C PHE A 144 -21.55 -16.24 -11.01
N PRO A 145 -22.81 -16.34 -11.47
CA PRO A 145 -23.83 -15.31 -11.24
C PRO A 145 -24.49 -15.39 -9.86
N TYR A 146 -23.76 -15.86 -8.85
CA TYR A 146 -24.23 -16.03 -7.47
C TYR A 146 -23.15 -15.59 -6.48
N ALA A 147 -23.54 -15.37 -5.22
CA ALA A 147 -22.59 -15.07 -4.17
C ALA A 147 -22.05 -16.34 -3.51
N HIS A 148 -20.76 -16.36 -3.23
CA HIS A 148 -20.12 -17.44 -2.47
C HIS A 148 -19.10 -16.85 -1.50
N PHE A 149 -19.05 -17.43 -0.29
CA PHE A 149 -18.12 -17.01 0.76
C PHE A 149 -17.35 -18.24 1.24
N ARG A 150 -16.03 -18.19 1.14
CA ARG A 150 -15.14 -19.27 1.58
C ARG A 150 -14.36 -18.83 2.81
N LEU A 151 -14.73 -19.36 3.96
CA LEU A 151 -14.00 -19.17 5.20
C LEU A 151 -12.86 -20.19 5.29
N LEU A 152 -11.65 -19.71 5.52
CA LEU A 152 -10.50 -20.54 5.86
C LEU A 152 -10.01 -20.17 7.26
N ARG A 153 -9.67 -21.20 8.05
CA ARG A 153 -9.13 -21.05 9.40
C ARG A 153 -7.77 -21.74 9.48
N TRP A 154 -6.85 -21.17 10.23
CA TRP A 154 -5.54 -21.76 10.48
C TRP A 154 -5.18 -21.65 11.96
N PRO A 155 -4.34 -22.57 12.51
CA PRO A 155 -3.81 -22.44 13.84
C PRO A 155 -2.96 -21.18 14.00
N SER A 156 -2.95 -20.59 15.20
CA SER A 156 -2.06 -19.47 15.49
C SER A 156 -0.59 -19.85 15.24
N GLY A 157 0.13 -19.02 14.51
CA GLY A 157 1.52 -19.26 14.12
C GLY A 157 1.73 -20.19 12.93
N ALA A 158 0.64 -20.69 12.30
CA ALA A 158 0.78 -21.48 11.09
C ALA A 158 1.25 -20.61 9.91
N ASP A 159 2.06 -21.19 9.04
CA ASP A 159 2.50 -20.62 7.77
C ASP A 159 1.70 -21.13 6.56
N ARG A 160 0.74 -22.03 6.81
CA ARG A 160 -0.11 -22.63 5.78
C ARG A 160 -1.54 -22.79 6.28
N VAL A 161 -2.47 -22.84 5.32
CA VAL A 161 -3.88 -23.15 5.55
C VAL A 161 -4.33 -24.26 4.61
N GLU A 162 -5.14 -25.19 5.11
CA GLU A 162 -5.79 -26.20 4.28
C GLU A 162 -6.99 -25.59 3.55
N PHE A 163 -6.95 -25.61 2.22
CA PHE A 163 -8.05 -25.14 1.38
C PHE A 163 -9.08 -26.25 1.15
N ALA A 164 -8.62 -27.48 0.91
CA ALA A 164 -9.43 -28.68 0.70
C ALA A 164 -8.54 -29.90 1.02
N PRO A 165 -9.11 -31.11 1.18
CA PRO A 165 -8.33 -32.31 1.38
C PRO A 165 -7.22 -32.47 0.34
N GLY A 166 -5.96 -32.45 0.80
CA GLY A 166 -4.76 -32.52 -0.04
C GLY A 166 -4.34 -31.20 -0.72
N VAL A 167 -5.05 -30.09 -0.47
CA VAL A 167 -4.70 -28.76 -1.01
C VAL A 167 -4.33 -27.82 0.14
N SER A 168 -3.05 -27.57 0.31
CA SER A 168 -2.50 -26.70 1.35
C SER A 168 -1.86 -25.46 0.72
N LEU A 169 -2.29 -24.27 1.12
CA LEU A 169 -1.82 -22.99 0.62
C LEU A 169 -0.88 -22.33 1.62
N LYS A 170 0.17 -21.68 1.13
CA LYS A 170 1.09 -20.90 1.97
C LYS A 170 0.46 -19.56 2.33
N LEU A 171 0.50 -19.18 3.60
CA LEU A 171 0.16 -17.85 4.07
C LEU A 171 1.31 -16.89 3.76
N ALA A 172 1.01 -15.80 3.08
CA ALA A 172 1.96 -14.77 2.68
C ALA A 172 1.28 -13.40 2.86
N PRO A 173 1.15 -12.90 4.12
CA PRO A 173 0.34 -11.74 4.40
C PRO A 173 0.95 -10.45 3.85
N PHE A 174 0.08 -9.59 3.33
CA PHE A 174 0.40 -8.24 2.87
C PHE A 174 -0.82 -7.32 2.99
N PHE A 175 -0.63 -6.00 2.78
CA PHE A 175 -1.74 -5.05 2.75
C PHE A 175 -2.06 -4.72 1.30
N GLY A 176 -3.29 -4.99 0.87
CA GLY A 176 -3.80 -4.63 -0.45
C GLY A 176 -3.85 -3.11 -0.63
N SER A 177 -4.28 -2.39 0.41
CA SER A 177 -4.43 -0.94 0.38
C SER A 177 -3.39 -0.21 1.23
N ILE A 178 -2.45 0.47 0.57
CA ILE A 178 -1.54 1.45 1.17
C ILE A 178 -1.52 2.68 0.25
N GLY A 179 -2.04 3.82 0.72
CA GLY A 179 -2.18 4.99 -0.14
C GLY A 179 -2.15 6.31 0.61
N VAL A 180 -1.99 7.39 -0.14
CA VAL A 180 -1.97 8.77 0.32
C VAL A 180 -3.21 9.52 -0.14
N ALA A 181 -3.51 10.65 0.49
CA ALA A 181 -4.64 11.46 0.06
C ALA A 181 -4.42 12.09 -1.33
N PRO A 182 -5.50 12.18 -2.16
CA PRO A 182 -5.46 12.86 -3.45
C PRO A 182 -5.30 14.37 -3.29
N PRO A 183 -4.94 15.12 -4.37
CA PRO A 183 -5.00 16.58 -4.36
C PRO A 183 -6.41 17.07 -3.98
N PRO A 184 -6.54 18.19 -3.22
CA PRO A 184 -7.85 18.69 -2.76
C PRO A 184 -8.86 18.95 -3.89
N LEU A 185 -8.38 19.36 -5.07
CA LEU A 185 -9.23 19.62 -6.23
C LEU A 185 -9.88 18.36 -6.82
N VAL A 186 -9.30 17.19 -6.59
CA VAL A 186 -9.88 15.89 -7.01
C VAL A 186 -11.04 15.50 -6.11
N GLY A 187 -11.01 15.96 -4.85
CA GLY A 187 -12.02 15.62 -3.85
C GLY A 187 -11.86 14.19 -3.33
N ARG A 188 -12.99 13.62 -2.93
CA ARG A 188 -13.08 12.26 -2.41
C ARG A 188 -13.03 11.25 -3.56
N ILE A 189 -12.13 10.27 -3.48
CA ILE A 189 -12.02 9.16 -4.42
C ILE A 189 -12.34 7.84 -3.74
N SER A 190 -12.89 6.88 -4.49
CA SER A 190 -13.18 5.54 -3.99
C SER A 190 -11.91 4.82 -3.55
N SER A 191 -12.00 4.02 -2.49
CA SER A 191 -10.89 3.13 -2.08
C SER A 191 -10.76 1.88 -2.95
N ARG A 192 -11.73 1.61 -3.86
CA ARG A 192 -11.70 0.39 -4.68
C ARG A 192 -10.64 0.43 -5.78
N PRO A 193 -10.63 1.40 -6.72
CA PRO A 193 -9.62 1.41 -7.76
C PRO A 193 -8.27 1.89 -7.20
N PRO A 194 -7.17 1.18 -7.49
CA PRO A 194 -5.83 1.70 -7.26
C PRO A 194 -5.52 2.85 -8.23
N GLY A 195 -4.51 3.64 -7.91
CA GLY A 195 -4.13 4.75 -8.76
C GLY A 195 -2.76 5.36 -8.43
N TRP A 196 -2.53 6.56 -8.98
CA TRP A 196 -1.32 7.33 -8.73
C TRP A 196 -1.11 7.68 -7.23
N HIS A 197 -2.13 7.61 -6.42
CA HIS A 197 -2.09 7.79 -4.95
C HIS A 197 -1.72 6.51 -4.20
N GLY A 198 -1.50 5.39 -4.88
CA GLY A 198 -1.44 4.06 -4.31
C GLY A 198 -2.85 3.50 -4.11
N GLY A 199 -3.25 3.31 -2.88
CA GLY A 199 -4.55 2.75 -2.50
C GLY A 199 -4.56 1.25 -2.66
N ASN A 200 -5.59 0.72 -3.30
CA ASN A 200 -5.85 -0.70 -3.50
C ASN A 200 -4.91 -1.35 -4.53
N LEU A 201 -3.63 -1.39 -4.22
CA LEU A 201 -2.59 -1.89 -5.14
C LEU A 201 -2.67 -3.40 -5.35
N ASP A 202 -3.13 -4.16 -4.36
CA ASP A 202 -3.25 -5.62 -4.36
C ASP A 202 -2.00 -6.36 -4.84
N ASN A 203 -0.85 -5.77 -4.55
CA ASN A 203 0.43 -6.32 -4.96
C ASN A 203 1.00 -7.25 -3.89
N LYS A 204 0.90 -8.56 -4.12
CA LYS A 204 1.34 -9.61 -3.19
C LYS A 204 2.85 -9.60 -2.86
N ASP A 205 3.66 -8.85 -3.63
CA ASP A 205 5.10 -8.73 -3.40
C ASP A 205 5.44 -7.68 -2.34
N LEU A 206 4.43 -6.92 -1.86
CA LEU A 206 4.58 -5.95 -0.77
C LEU A 206 4.59 -6.63 0.61
N VAL A 207 5.45 -7.62 0.76
CA VAL A 207 5.65 -8.40 1.99
C VAL A 207 6.67 -7.75 2.94
N VAL A 208 6.90 -8.38 4.10
CA VAL A 208 7.94 -7.95 5.05
C VAL A 208 9.31 -7.83 4.35
N GLY A 209 9.98 -6.70 4.56
CA GLY A 209 11.26 -6.36 3.93
C GLY A 209 11.15 -5.56 2.64
N SER A 210 9.95 -5.44 2.05
CA SER A 210 9.72 -4.56 0.91
C SER A 210 9.55 -3.11 1.31
N THR A 211 9.73 -2.21 0.35
CA THR A 211 9.54 -0.77 0.48
C THR A 211 8.63 -0.28 -0.64
N LEU A 212 7.56 0.42 -0.28
CA LEU A 212 6.66 1.10 -1.20
C LEU A 212 6.98 2.59 -1.22
N TYR A 213 7.05 3.17 -2.42
CA TYR A 213 7.26 4.58 -2.68
C TYR A 213 5.98 5.20 -3.23
N LEU A 214 5.42 6.18 -2.53
CA LEU A 214 4.17 6.84 -2.88
C LEU A 214 4.39 8.33 -3.18
N PRO A 215 3.89 8.87 -4.29
CA PRO A 215 3.95 10.30 -4.57
C PRO A 215 3.11 11.10 -3.57
N VAL A 216 3.66 12.18 -3.03
CA VAL A 216 2.96 13.07 -2.11
C VAL A 216 2.19 14.14 -2.90
N HIS A 217 0.89 14.23 -2.66
CA HIS A 217 0.00 15.19 -3.34
C HIS A 217 -0.49 16.32 -2.43
N VAL A 218 -0.44 16.09 -1.11
CA VAL A 218 -0.87 17.07 -0.10
C VAL A 218 0.15 17.13 1.02
N ARG A 219 0.18 18.26 1.73
CA ARG A 219 1.04 18.41 2.91
C ARG A 219 0.79 17.28 3.91
N GLY A 220 1.85 16.63 4.37
CA GLY A 220 1.79 15.50 5.28
C GLY A 220 1.50 14.16 4.62
N GLY A 221 1.24 14.10 3.31
CA GLY A 221 0.93 12.89 2.55
C GLY A 221 -0.41 12.26 2.91
N LEU A 222 -0.79 12.27 4.20
CA LEU A 222 -2.02 11.66 4.73
C LEU A 222 -2.13 10.17 4.37
N LEU A 223 -1.14 9.39 4.85
CA LEU A 223 -1.02 7.95 4.60
C LEU A 223 -2.13 7.18 5.32
N SER A 224 -2.79 6.26 4.63
CA SER A 224 -3.75 5.32 5.19
C SER A 224 -3.44 3.89 4.73
N VAL A 225 -3.72 2.92 5.61
CA VAL A 225 -3.45 1.50 5.40
C VAL A 225 -4.71 0.69 5.69
N GLY A 226 -5.00 -0.31 4.88
CA GLY A 226 -6.14 -1.19 5.06
C GLY A 226 -6.01 -2.47 4.26
N ASP A 227 -7.13 -3.19 4.16
CA ASP A 227 -7.26 -4.30 3.22
C ASP A 227 -6.18 -5.37 3.43
N GLY A 228 -6.25 -6.02 4.58
CA GLY A 228 -5.29 -7.06 4.95
C GLY A 228 -5.59 -8.37 4.22
N HIS A 229 -4.63 -8.89 3.49
CA HIS A 229 -4.69 -10.16 2.79
C HIS A 229 -3.81 -11.20 3.48
N ALA A 230 -4.33 -12.39 3.72
CA ALA A 230 -3.54 -13.51 4.22
C ALA A 230 -2.71 -14.15 3.09
N MET A 231 -3.22 -14.08 1.86
CA MET A 231 -2.56 -14.45 0.61
C MET A 231 -3.41 -14.03 -0.58
N GLN A 232 -2.79 -13.97 -1.75
CA GLN A 232 -3.43 -13.71 -3.04
C GLN A 232 -2.62 -14.35 -4.17
N GLY A 233 -3.28 -14.81 -5.21
CA GLY A 233 -2.68 -15.10 -6.51
C GLY A 233 -2.64 -13.86 -7.39
N ASP A 234 -1.71 -13.78 -8.33
CA ASP A 234 -1.75 -12.73 -9.35
C ASP A 234 -3.09 -12.77 -10.10
N GLY A 235 -3.62 -11.58 -10.36
CA GLY A 235 -4.90 -11.38 -11.01
C GLY A 235 -6.09 -11.18 -10.07
N GLU A 236 -6.04 -11.64 -8.83
CA GLU A 236 -7.14 -11.53 -7.84
C GLU A 236 -8.52 -11.86 -8.44
N VAL A 237 -8.59 -12.95 -9.18
CA VAL A 237 -9.62 -13.24 -10.19
C VAL A 237 -11.05 -13.30 -9.68
N THR A 238 -11.28 -13.49 -8.39
CA THR A 238 -12.63 -13.47 -7.79
C THR A 238 -13.08 -12.07 -7.35
N GLY A 239 -12.17 -11.09 -7.34
CA GLY A 239 -12.41 -9.74 -6.80
C GLY A 239 -12.22 -9.64 -5.30
N THR A 240 -11.59 -10.66 -4.70
CA THR A 240 -11.08 -10.67 -3.32
C THR A 240 -9.88 -11.61 -3.21
N ALA A 241 -8.94 -11.28 -2.34
CA ALA A 241 -7.93 -12.19 -1.85
C ALA A 241 -8.49 -13.15 -0.77
N LEU A 242 -7.63 -13.71 0.06
CA LEU A 242 -8.05 -14.25 1.36
C LEU A 242 -7.99 -13.10 2.37
N GLU A 243 -9.09 -12.37 2.45
CA GLU A 243 -9.27 -11.17 3.26
C GLU A 243 -9.15 -11.47 4.75
N THR A 244 -8.43 -10.64 5.49
CA THR A 244 -8.26 -10.78 6.93
C THR A 244 -7.95 -9.43 7.59
N SER A 245 -7.85 -9.40 8.92
CA SER A 245 -7.35 -8.24 9.64
C SER A 245 -5.88 -8.44 10.02
N LEU A 246 -5.07 -7.43 9.79
CA LEU A 246 -3.63 -7.47 10.01
C LEU A 246 -3.17 -6.34 10.95
N ARG A 247 -2.05 -6.58 11.61
CA ARG A 247 -1.21 -5.55 12.21
C ARG A 247 0.08 -5.42 11.40
N GLY A 248 0.36 -4.23 10.88
CA GLY A 248 1.62 -3.93 10.19
C GLY A 248 2.50 -2.98 10.99
N THR A 249 3.82 -3.18 10.95
CA THR A 249 4.79 -2.20 11.44
C THR A 249 5.51 -1.60 10.25
N PHE A 250 5.44 -0.27 10.11
CA PHE A 250 5.99 0.49 9.00
C PHE A 250 7.03 1.50 9.49
N ASP A 251 8.16 1.63 8.80
CA ASP A 251 9.08 2.79 8.92
C ASP A 251 8.70 3.74 7.78
N VAL A 252 8.38 4.99 8.12
CA VAL A 252 7.85 5.96 7.15
C VAL A 252 8.79 7.14 7.04
N ARG A 253 9.29 7.40 5.83
CA ARG A 253 10.25 8.48 5.55
C ARG A 253 9.80 9.38 4.43
N VAL A 254 10.23 10.64 4.47
CA VAL A 254 10.05 11.59 3.39
C VAL A 254 11.32 11.63 2.54
N ARG A 255 11.19 11.36 1.24
CA ARG A 255 12.21 11.57 0.23
C ARG A 255 11.98 12.90 -0.45
N LYS A 256 12.78 13.89 -0.09
CA LYS A 256 12.65 15.25 -0.62
C LYS A 256 13.08 15.35 -2.07
N GLY A 257 12.25 16.01 -2.89
CA GLY A 257 12.55 16.30 -4.29
C GLY A 257 12.53 15.10 -5.23
N GLN A 258 12.24 13.90 -4.75
CA GLN A 258 12.06 12.71 -5.58
C GLN A 258 10.61 12.66 -6.06
N ARG A 259 10.37 13.14 -7.27
CA ARG A 259 9.02 13.17 -7.85
C ARG A 259 8.71 11.85 -8.54
N LEU A 260 7.74 11.13 -8.02
CA LEU A 260 7.13 9.99 -8.70
C LEU A 260 5.80 10.40 -9.34
N ARG A 261 5.47 9.78 -10.45
CA ARG A 261 4.15 9.90 -11.10
C ARG A 261 3.20 8.82 -10.60
N TRP A 262 3.74 7.61 -10.41
CA TRP A 262 3.04 6.42 -10.00
C TRP A 262 3.74 5.77 -8.81
N PRO A 263 3.05 4.94 -8.02
CA PRO A 263 3.68 4.11 -7.01
C PRO A 263 4.79 3.24 -7.62
N ARG A 264 5.84 3.07 -6.85
CA ARG A 264 6.96 2.19 -7.17
C ARG A 264 7.32 1.41 -5.92
N ALA A 265 7.88 0.21 -6.08
CA ALA A 265 8.30 -0.55 -4.92
C ALA A 265 9.64 -1.25 -5.16
N GLU A 266 10.18 -1.79 -4.09
CA GLU A 266 11.28 -2.74 -4.14
C GLU A 266 11.13 -3.78 -3.04
N THR A 267 11.59 -4.99 -3.34
CA THR A 267 11.80 -6.05 -2.37
C THR A 267 13.30 -6.18 -2.08
N PRO A 268 13.73 -7.04 -1.16
CA PRO A 268 15.18 -7.33 -1.01
C PRO A 268 15.87 -7.78 -2.29
N SER A 269 15.15 -8.40 -3.24
CA SER A 269 15.71 -8.98 -4.45
C SER A 269 15.30 -8.33 -5.77
N GLN A 270 14.25 -7.50 -5.78
CA GLN A 270 13.67 -6.95 -7.01
C GLN A 270 13.33 -5.47 -6.89
N TYR A 271 13.35 -4.75 -8.01
CA TYR A 271 12.69 -3.47 -8.22
C TYR A 271 11.33 -3.73 -8.87
N ILE A 272 10.32 -2.92 -8.51
CA ILE A 272 8.94 -3.05 -8.98
C ILE A 272 8.45 -1.71 -9.52
N ALA A 273 8.02 -1.68 -10.77
CA ALA A 273 7.30 -0.56 -11.37
C ALA A 273 5.85 -0.96 -11.62
N MET A 274 4.90 -0.05 -11.41
CA MET A 274 3.47 -0.34 -11.47
C MET A 274 2.80 0.46 -12.58
N GLY A 275 1.90 -0.19 -13.32
CA GLY A 275 1.00 0.42 -14.28
C GLY A 275 -0.44 0.09 -13.91
N LEU A 276 -1.28 1.11 -13.81
CA LEU A 276 -2.65 1.02 -13.32
C LEU A 276 -3.59 1.69 -14.33
N HIS A 277 -4.49 0.92 -14.94
CA HIS A 277 -5.42 1.40 -15.96
C HIS A 277 -6.63 0.47 -16.09
N GLU A 278 -7.77 0.96 -16.58
CA GLU A 278 -8.96 0.15 -16.86
C GLU A 278 -8.71 -0.89 -17.96
N ASP A 279 -7.86 -0.55 -18.93
CA ASP A 279 -7.39 -1.44 -20.00
C ASP A 279 -6.05 -2.10 -19.58
N LEU A 280 -5.96 -3.43 -19.69
CA LEU A 280 -4.80 -4.19 -19.26
C LEU A 280 -3.57 -3.95 -20.14
N ASP A 281 -3.77 -3.69 -21.44
CA ASP A 281 -2.67 -3.37 -22.36
C ASP A 281 -2.07 -2.01 -22.01
N GLU A 282 -2.91 -1.02 -21.66
CA GLU A 282 -2.43 0.29 -21.20
C GLU A 282 -1.75 0.18 -19.83
N ALA A 283 -2.26 -0.64 -18.92
CA ALA A 283 -1.57 -0.93 -17.66
C ALA A 283 -0.16 -1.49 -17.91
N THR A 284 -0.02 -2.43 -18.86
CA THR A 284 1.29 -2.98 -19.28
C THR A 284 2.21 -1.90 -19.86
N ARG A 285 1.67 -1.03 -20.73
CA ARG A 285 2.44 0.11 -21.28
C ARG A 285 2.90 1.08 -20.20
N LEU A 286 2.05 1.35 -19.22
CA LEU A 286 2.41 2.21 -18.08
C LEU A 286 3.50 1.58 -17.22
N ALA A 287 3.37 0.29 -16.85
CA ALA A 287 4.40 -0.42 -16.08
C ALA A 287 5.75 -0.43 -16.81
N THR A 288 5.74 -0.63 -18.14
CA THR A 288 6.94 -0.58 -18.98
C THR A 288 7.57 0.81 -18.95
N ARG A 289 6.78 1.88 -19.13
CA ARG A 289 7.28 3.27 -19.09
C ARG A 289 7.89 3.60 -17.74
N GLU A 290 7.23 3.23 -16.64
CA GLU A 290 7.72 3.48 -15.28
C GLU A 290 9.01 2.69 -14.98
N MET A 291 9.16 1.46 -15.50
CA MET A 291 10.40 0.71 -15.39
C MET A 291 11.53 1.36 -16.19
N ILE A 292 11.27 1.82 -17.42
CA ILE A 292 12.25 2.56 -18.23
C ILE A 292 12.68 3.84 -17.50
N GLU A 293 11.75 4.65 -16.99
CA GLU A 293 12.06 5.88 -16.24
C GLU A 293 12.93 5.57 -15.02
N PHE A 294 12.64 4.47 -14.30
CA PHE A 294 13.47 4.01 -13.20
C PHE A 294 14.89 3.66 -13.64
N LEU A 295 15.04 2.88 -14.71
CA LEU A 295 16.34 2.44 -15.23
C LEU A 295 17.19 3.62 -15.71
N VAL A 296 16.57 4.59 -16.36
CA VAL A 296 17.27 5.82 -16.80
C VAL A 296 17.70 6.66 -15.59
N ALA A 297 16.78 6.92 -14.66
CA ALA A 297 17.03 7.83 -13.54
C ALA A 297 17.99 7.25 -12.49
N GLU A 298 17.82 5.95 -12.15
CA GLU A 298 18.50 5.34 -11.02
C GLU A 298 19.69 4.44 -11.44
N LYS A 299 19.70 3.98 -12.69
CA LYS A 299 20.76 3.10 -13.22
C LYS A 299 21.62 3.76 -14.31
N GLY A 300 21.24 4.97 -14.75
CA GLY A 300 22.01 5.74 -15.73
C GLY A 300 22.01 5.13 -17.14
N LEU A 301 21.05 4.25 -17.45
CA LEU A 301 20.95 3.66 -18.79
C LEU A 301 20.41 4.68 -19.80
N SER A 302 20.75 4.50 -21.07
CA SER A 302 20.04 5.17 -22.15
C SER A 302 18.59 4.70 -22.18
N ARG A 303 17.68 5.51 -22.75
CA ARG A 303 16.27 5.13 -22.88
C ARG A 303 16.10 3.87 -23.75
N ASP A 304 16.89 3.75 -24.79
CA ASP A 304 16.87 2.60 -25.70
C ASP A 304 17.37 1.33 -25.00
N ASP A 305 18.49 1.40 -24.29
CA ASP A 305 19.02 0.26 -23.51
C ASP A 305 18.07 -0.13 -22.38
N ALA A 306 17.44 0.83 -21.71
CA ALA A 306 16.43 0.57 -20.67
C ALA A 306 15.23 -0.20 -21.25
N TYR A 307 14.76 0.18 -22.45
CA TYR A 307 13.67 -0.53 -23.11
C TYR A 307 14.08 -1.95 -23.54
N VAL A 308 15.27 -2.11 -24.12
CA VAL A 308 15.82 -3.44 -24.44
C VAL A 308 15.95 -4.29 -23.19
N LEU A 309 16.47 -3.72 -22.09
CA LEU A 309 16.62 -4.44 -20.83
C LEU A 309 15.26 -4.88 -20.24
N CYS A 310 14.20 -4.07 -20.38
CA CYS A 310 12.86 -4.49 -19.99
C CYS A 310 12.43 -5.76 -20.75
N SER A 311 12.72 -5.86 -22.04
CA SER A 311 12.39 -7.05 -22.84
C SER A 311 13.19 -8.30 -22.46
N LEU A 312 14.42 -8.13 -21.96
CA LEU A 312 15.33 -9.24 -21.67
C LEU A 312 15.26 -9.72 -20.21
N ALA A 313 14.85 -8.85 -19.27
CA ALA A 313 15.03 -9.12 -17.85
C ALA A 313 13.90 -8.64 -16.94
N ALA A 314 12.87 -7.97 -17.45
CA ALA A 314 11.70 -7.64 -16.67
C ALA A 314 10.59 -8.68 -16.84
N ASP A 315 10.04 -9.17 -15.73
CA ASP A 315 8.82 -9.98 -15.72
C ASP A 315 7.61 -9.09 -15.47
N PHE A 316 6.52 -9.32 -16.23
CA PHE A 316 5.27 -8.57 -16.10
C PHE A 316 4.19 -9.46 -15.54
N HIS A 317 3.59 -9.03 -14.43
CA HIS A 317 2.56 -9.76 -13.71
C HIS A 317 1.24 -8.97 -13.76
N VAL A 318 0.12 -9.64 -13.96
CA VAL A 318 -1.20 -9.05 -13.74
C VAL A 318 -1.44 -9.00 -12.25
N THR A 319 -1.25 -7.84 -11.63
CA THR A 319 -1.36 -7.66 -10.18
C THR A 319 -2.77 -8.01 -9.70
N GLN A 320 -3.77 -7.36 -10.31
CA GLN A 320 -5.18 -7.67 -10.19
C GLN A 320 -5.91 -7.29 -11.50
N ALA A 321 -6.93 -8.06 -11.86
CA ALA A 321 -7.70 -7.90 -13.10
C ALA A 321 -9.16 -7.43 -12.84
N VAL A 322 -9.39 -6.90 -11.65
CA VAL A 322 -10.68 -6.50 -11.08
C VAL A 322 -10.65 -5.02 -10.66
N ASP A 323 -11.54 -4.55 -9.77
CA ASP A 323 -11.56 -3.24 -9.11
C ASP A 323 -11.67 -2.01 -10.03
N GLN A 324 -12.23 -2.19 -11.23
CA GLN A 324 -12.37 -1.14 -12.28
C GLN A 324 -11.03 -0.76 -12.92
N THR A 325 -10.00 -0.45 -12.11
CA THR A 325 -8.64 -0.21 -12.57
C THR A 325 -7.83 -1.49 -12.38
N LYS A 326 -7.31 -2.04 -13.46
CA LYS A 326 -6.44 -3.22 -13.45
C LYS A 326 -5.00 -2.83 -13.19
N GLY A 327 -4.26 -3.72 -12.54
CA GLY A 327 -2.85 -3.52 -12.22
C GLY A 327 -1.94 -4.46 -13.02
N VAL A 328 -0.86 -3.91 -13.55
CA VAL A 328 0.30 -4.68 -14.01
C VAL A 328 1.52 -4.17 -13.27
N HIS A 329 2.30 -5.06 -12.68
CA HIS A 329 3.61 -4.69 -12.15
C HIS A 329 4.73 -5.39 -12.90
N ALA A 330 5.75 -4.60 -13.25
CA ALA A 330 6.99 -5.10 -13.82
C ALA A 330 8.01 -5.30 -12.71
N THR A 331 8.61 -6.46 -12.64
CA THR A 331 9.68 -6.79 -11.69
C THR A 331 11.02 -6.90 -12.40
N MET A 332 12.09 -6.46 -11.75
CA MET A 332 13.46 -6.58 -12.25
C MET A 332 14.41 -6.98 -11.13
N ALA A 333 15.15 -8.05 -11.33
CA ALA A 333 16.07 -8.59 -10.34
C ALA A 333 17.21 -7.60 -10.02
N LYS A 334 17.42 -7.32 -8.72
CA LYS A 334 18.53 -6.47 -8.27
C LYS A 334 19.90 -7.05 -8.58
N SER A 335 19.99 -8.37 -8.66
CA SER A 335 21.24 -9.11 -8.89
C SER A 335 21.88 -8.88 -10.26
N ILE A 336 21.14 -8.33 -11.24
CA ILE A 336 21.70 -8.01 -12.56
C ILE A 336 22.53 -6.71 -12.54
N PHE A 337 22.35 -5.88 -11.50
CA PHE A 337 23.11 -4.64 -11.31
C PHE A 337 24.31 -4.91 -10.36
N LYS A 338 25.50 -4.46 -10.76
CA LYS A 338 26.73 -4.61 -9.98
C LYS A 338 26.93 -3.43 -9.03
#